data_a03cf9ad22db3d7126408c9cc2c6d5d0
#
_entry.id   a03cf9ad22db3d7126408c9cc2c6d5d0
#
_cell.length_a   1.000
_cell.length_b   1.000
_cell.length_c   1.000
_cell.angle_alpha   90.00
_cell.angle_beta   90.00
_cell.angle_gamma   90.00
#
_symmetry.space_group_name_H-M   'P 1'
#
loop_
_entity.id
_entity.type
_entity.pdbx_description
1 polymer ?
#
loop_
_entity_poly.entity_id
_entity_poly.type
_entity_poly.pdbx_seq_one_letter_code
_entity_poly.pdbx_strand_id
1 'polypeptide(L)'
;MRCKQGCEDRFIAVTEQWVNPEGMLEAYWAKTGERTHYFVGLWESEEKLVAVRPQMIDHLNSVRDFFEELSPELGVTDPVPGPVITHKP
;
A
#
# COMPACT_ATOMS: atom_id res chain seq x y z
N MET A 1 4.14 -2.08 -6.35
CA MET A 1 5.09 -2.91 -5.56
C MET A 1 5.14 -4.32 -6.11
N ARG A 2 6.27 -4.96 -6.01
CA ARG A 2 6.47 -6.31 -6.55
C ARG A 2 6.98 -7.23 -5.44
N CYS A 3 6.27 -8.33 -5.20
CA CYS A 3 6.68 -9.33 -4.22
C CYS A 3 7.89 -10.13 -4.71
N LYS A 4 8.77 -10.49 -3.79
CA LYS A 4 9.82 -11.46 -4.08
C LYS A 4 9.19 -12.81 -4.36
N GLN A 5 9.87 -13.61 -5.18
CA GLN A 5 9.40 -14.96 -5.49
C GLN A 5 9.21 -15.76 -4.20
N GLY A 6 8.05 -16.39 -4.06
CA GLY A 6 7.72 -17.19 -2.88
C GLY A 6 7.18 -16.40 -1.68
N CYS A 7 7.10 -15.06 -1.76
CA CYS A 7 6.63 -14.23 -0.65
C CYS A 7 5.19 -13.74 -0.79
N GLU A 8 4.56 -13.96 -1.95
CA GLU A 8 3.22 -13.42 -2.22
C GLU A 8 2.18 -13.90 -1.21
N ASP A 9 2.14 -15.21 -0.90
CA ASP A 9 1.15 -15.75 0.01
C ASP A 9 1.26 -15.16 1.41
N ARG A 10 2.49 -14.97 1.90
CA ARG A 10 2.72 -14.35 3.21
C ARG A 10 2.31 -12.89 3.22
N PHE A 11 2.57 -12.19 2.13
CA PHE A 11 2.16 -10.79 1.97
C PHE A 11 0.64 -10.67 2.01
N ILE A 12 -0.08 -11.52 1.25
CA ILE A 12 -1.54 -11.51 1.23
C ILE A 12 -2.10 -11.79 2.64
N ALA A 13 -1.54 -12.76 3.35
CA ALA A 13 -1.98 -13.07 4.71
C ALA A 13 -1.82 -11.89 5.67
N VAL A 14 -0.73 -11.13 5.55
CA VAL A 14 -0.50 -9.94 6.37
C VAL A 14 -1.51 -8.83 6.01
N THR A 15 -1.78 -8.63 4.73
CA THR A 15 -2.72 -7.58 4.30
C THR A 15 -4.15 -7.88 4.72
N GLU A 16 -4.56 -9.14 4.72
CA GLU A 16 -5.90 -9.53 5.16
C GLU A 16 -6.14 -9.24 6.63
N GLN A 17 -5.09 -9.23 7.45
CA GLN A 17 -5.17 -8.96 8.88
C GLN A 17 -4.96 -7.48 9.21
N TRP A 18 -4.57 -6.67 8.23
CA TRP A 18 -4.30 -5.27 8.46
C TRP A 18 -5.60 -4.49 8.62
N VAL A 19 -5.65 -3.64 9.64
CA VAL A 19 -6.82 -2.81 9.92
C VAL A 19 -6.57 -1.40 9.37
N ASN A 20 -7.54 -0.86 8.65
CA ASN A 20 -7.43 0.48 8.10
C ASN A 20 -7.21 1.50 9.23
N PRO A 21 -6.21 2.38 9.11
CA PRO A 21 -6.01 3.42 10.10
C PRO A 21 -7.13 4.45 10.05
N GLU A 22 -7.24 5.26 11.12
CA GLU A 22 -8.23 6.33 11.18
C GLU A 22 -8.09 7.26 9.99
N GLY A 23 -9.22 7.60 9.37
CA GLY A 23 -9.26 8.48 8.20
C GLY A 23 -9.19 7.75 6.86
N MET A 24 -8.79 6.49 6.84
CA MET A 24 -8.83 5.68 5.63
C MET A 24 -10.23 5.07 5.49
N LEU A 25 -10.98 5.54 4.50
CA LEU A 25 -12.36 5.12 4.28
C LEU A 25 -12.44 3.75 3.63
N GLU A 26 -11.59 3.50 2.64
CA GLU A 26 -11.53 2.25 1.90
C GLU A 26 -10.09 1.95 1.50
N ALA A 27 -9.79 0.68 1.34
CA ALA A 27 -8.49 0.23 0.85
C ALA A 27 -8.69 -0.94 -0.10
N TYR A 28 -7.94 -0.92 -1.20
CA TYR A 28 -7.98 -1.97 -2.21
C TYR A 28 -6.57 -2.44 -2.53
N TRP A 29 -6.43 -3.74 -2.68
CA TRP A 29 -5.21 -4.35 -3.17
C TRP A 29 -5.55 -5.05 -4.47
N ALA A 30 -4.86 -4.69 -5.55
CA ALA A 30 -5.09 -5.28 -6.87
C ALA A 30 -3.80 -5.94 -7.35
N LYS A 31 -3.94 -7.15 -7.89
CA LYS A 31 -2.83 -7.85 -8.53
C LYS A 31 -2.83 -7.46 -10.01
N THR A 32 -1.74 -6.85 -10.46
CA THR A 32 -1.63 -6.32 -11.82
C THR A 32 -0.62 -7.08 -12.68
N GLY A 33 0.09 -8.03 -12.11
CA GLY A 33 1.04 -8.88 -12.79
C GLY A 33 1.30 -10.12 -11.95
N GLU A 34 2.24 -10.98 -12.37
CA GLU A 34 2.50 -12.23 -11.69
C GLU A 34 2.82 -12.05 -10.20
N ARG A 35 3.64 -11.04 -9.87
CA ARG A 35 4.03 -10.73 -8.49
C ARG A 35 3.86 -9.26 -8.17
N THR A 36 3.15 -8.53 -9.02
CA THR A 36 3.00 -7.08 -8.92
C THR A 36 1.62 -6.73 -8.38
N HIS A 37 1.59 -5.78 -7.44
CA HIS A 37 0.37 -5.36 -6.78
C HIS A 37 0.29 -3.84 -6.69
N TYR A 38 -0.94 -3.32 -6.75
CA TYR A 38 -1.25 -1.94 -6.43
C TYR A 38 -2.07 -1.88 -5.16
N PHE A 39 -1.75 -0.90 -4.34
CA PHE A 39 -2.57 -0.53 -3.20
C PHE A 39 -3.24 0.82 -3.48
N VAL A 40 -4.54 0.90 -3.26
CA VAL A 40 -5.28 2.15 -3.35
C VAL A 40 -5.97 2.40 -2.02
N GLY A 41 -5.61 3.50 -1.37
CA GLY A 41 -6.26 3.95 -0.15
C GLY A 41 -7.09 5.19 -0.43
N LEU A 42 -8.37 5.16 -0.04
CA LEU A 42 -9.24 6.31 -0.11
C LEU A 42 -9.32 6.94 1.27
N TRP A 43 -8.98 8.22 1.36
CA TRP A 43 -8.88 8.94 2.62
C TRP A 43 -9.96 10.00 2.76
N GLU A 44 -10.39 10.22 4.00
CA GLU A 44 -11.35 11.27 4.33
C GLU A 44 -10.86 12.65 3.93
N SER A 45 -9.55 12.92 4.13
CA SER A 45 -8.91 14.18 3.77
C SER A 45 -7.41 14.00 3.65
N GLU A 46 -6.73 14.96 3.01
CA GLU A 46 -5.27 14.98 2.96
C GLU A 46 -4.66 15.07 4.36
N GLU A 47 -5.29 15.84 5.26
CA GLU A 47 -4.81 15.97 6.63
C GLU A 47 -4.78 14.61 7.35
N LYS A 48 -5.81 13.78 7.16
CA LYS A 48 -5.87 12.45 7.75
C LYS A 48 -4.77 11.55 7.19
N LEU A 49 -4.52 11.60 5.89
CA LEU A 49 -3.43 10.87 5.26
C LEU A 49 -2.08 11.25 5.86
N VAL A 50 -1.82 12.56 5.96
CA VAL A 50 -0.55 13.06 6.51
C VAL A 50 -0.38 12.65 7.97
N ALA A 51 -1.45 12.69 8.76
CA ALA A 51 -1.40 12.36 10.19
C ALA A 51 -1.01 10.90 10.44
N VAL A 52 -1.39 9.96 9.54
CA VAL A 52 -1.07 8.53 9.73
C VAL A 52 0.12 8.06 8.88
N ARG A 53 0.75 8.97 8.12
CA ARG A 53 1.90 8.61 7.29
C ARG A 53 3.01 7.89 8.07
N PRO A 54 3.42 8.31 9.27
CA PRO A 54 4.41 7.56 10.04
C PRO A 54 3.99 6.13 10.33
N GLN A 55 2.70 5.90 10.65
CA GLN A 55 2.16 4.56 10.90
C GLN A 55 2.22 3.71 9.62
N MET A 56 1.90 4.30 8.47
CA MET A 56 1.97 3.61 7.18
C MET A 56 3.41 3.22 6.84
N ILE A 57 4.37 4.11 7.12
CA ILE A 57 5.78 3.83 6.89
C ILE A 57 6.27 2.70 7.79
N ASP A 58 5.86 2.70 9.06
CA ASP A 58 6.21 1.62 9.99
C ASP A 58 5.65 0.27 9.52
N HIS A 59 4.41 0.27 9.03
CA HIS A 59 3.82 -0.94 8.47
C HIS A 59 4.59 -1.41 7.23
N LEU A 60 4.92 -0.52 6.33
CA LEU A 60 5.71 -0.84 5.15
C LEU A 60 7.06 -1.44 5.54
N ASN A 61 7.73 -0.86 6.53
CA ASN A 61 9.02 -1.36 7.01
C ASN A 61 8.89 -2.78 7.55
N SER A 62 7.77 -3.13 8.17
CA SER A 62 7.54 -4.48 8.72
C SER A 62 7.38 -5.54 7.63
N VAL A 63 6.98 -5.15 6.42
CA VAL A 63 6.76 -6.08 5.29
C VAL A 63 7.75 -5.87 4.15
N ARG A 64 8.70 -4.96 4.31
CA ARG A 64 9.64 -4.58 3.25
C ARG A 64 10.38 -5.77 2.67
N ASP A 65 10.73 -6.75 3.49
CA ASP A 65 11.48 -7.93 3.07
C ASP A 65 10.70 -8.83 2.09
N PHE A 66 9.39 -8.66 1.98
CA PHE A 66 8.56 -9.41 1.03
C PHE A 66 8.66 -8.84 -0.39
N PHE A 67 9.23 -7.64 -0.58
CA PHE A 67 9.21 -6.93 -1.84
C PHE A 67 10.58 -6.80 -2.47
N GLU A 68 10.59 -6.77 -3.81
CA GLU A 68 11.76 -6.41 -4.59
C GLU A 68 11.92 -4.90 -4.63
N GLU A 69 13.16 -4.43 -4.68
CA GLU A 69 13.44 -3.03 -4.91
C GLU A 69 13.07 -2.65 -6.35
N LEU A 70 12.23 -1.63 -6.52
CA LEU A 70 11.83 -1.15 -7.84
C LEU A 70 12.96 -0.33 -8.47
N SER A 71 13.60 0.52 -7.68
CA SER A 71 14.78 1.29 -8.07
C SER A 71 15.48 1.77 -6.80
N PRO A 72 16.77 2.16 -6.87
CA PRO A 72 17.45 2.73 -5.71
C PRO A 72 16.76 3.99 -5.17
N GLU A 73 16.07 4.74 -6.03
CA GLU A 73 15.40 5.98 -5.65
C GLU A 73 14.04 5.75 -5.01
N LEU A 74 13.25 4.81 -5.57
CA LEU A 74 11.91 4.52 -5.09
C LEU A 74 11.87 3.54 -3.92
N GLY A 75 12.87 2.65 -3.83
CA GLY A 75 12.82 1.54 -2.90
C GLY A 75 11.81 0.49 -3.36
N VAL A 76 10.94 0.03 -2.47
CA VAL A 76 9.99 -1.06 -2.76
C VAL A 76 8.60 -0.58 -3.19
N THR A 77 8.31 0.72 -3.10
CA THR A 77 7.02 1.28 -3.48
C THR A 77 7.20 2.55 -4.30
N ASP A 78 6.16 2.88 -5.07
CA ASP A 78 6.10 4.11 -5.85
C ASP A 78 4.79 4.84 -5.46
N PRO A 79 4.79 5.63 -4.37
CA PRO A 79 3.58 6.30 -3.91
C PRO A 79 3.23 7.50 -4.77
N VAL A 80 1.95 7.58 -5.18
CA VAL A 80 1.44 8.69 -5.98
C VAL A 80 0.11 9.16 -5.35
N PRO A 81 0.12 10.22 -4.54
CA PRO A 81 -1.10 10.78 -3.99
C PRO A 81 -1.77 11.76 -4.94
N GLY A 82 -3.07 11.94 -4.77
CA GLY A 82 -3.82 12.92 -5.54
C GLY A 82 -5.26 13.01 -5.09
N PRO A 83 -5.97 14.12 -5.42
CA PRO A 83 -7.38 14.24 -5.09
C PRO A 83 -8.24 13.32 -5.96
N VAL A 84 -9.33 12.83 -5.36
CA VAL A 84 -10.34 12.09 -6.13
C VAL A 84 -11.22 13.11 -6.85
N ILE A 85 -11.23 13.06 -8.17
CA ILE A 85 -12.04 13.98 -8.97
C ILE A 85 -13.35 13.36 -9.45
N THR A 86 -13.46 12.04 -9.43
CA THR A 86 -14.69 11.32 -9.81
C THR A 86 -14.74 10.01 -9.05
N HIS A 87 -15.89 9.72 -8.45
CA HIS A 87 -16.15 8.44 -7.78
C HIS A 87 -17.42 7.84 -8.35
N LYS A 88 -17.31 6.65 -8.92
CA LYS A 88 -18.44 5.87 -9.46
C LYS A 88 -18.55 4.59 -8.63
N PRO A 89 -19.58 4.46 -7.80
CA PRO A 89 -19.78 3.24 -7.00
C PRO A 89 -20.20 2.05 -7.87
#